data_5d004ada5ac6a5ae868adf5a9825fbde
#
_entry.id   5d004ada5ac6a5ae868adf5a9825fbde
#
_cell.length_a   1.000
_cell.length_b   1.000
_cell.length_c   1.000
_cell.angle_alpha   90.00
_cell.angle_beta   90.00
_cell.angle_gamma   90.00
#
_symmetry.space_group_name_H-M   'P 1'
#
loop_
_entity.id
_entity.type
_entity.pdbx_description
1 polymer ?
#
loop_
_entity_poly.entity_id
_entity_poly.type
_entity_poly.pdbx_seq_one_letter_code
_entity_poly.pdbx_strand_id
1 'polypeptide(L)'
;FFALVNGDTVLPLVGAQDHKAVGEGDIGPNTGGMGSYSPAPVLTEHLEQRIIEEIIVPVARAMVEEGHSYKGVLYAGVMIGDEGPKVLEFNVRFGDPECQVLLPRLMSDLLPALIATRDGELAHFDLRWLPSAALCVVMAAKGYPGDYEKGSEIKGLQKLDDMDDVIAFHAGTRLEEGKVITAGGRADRKSTRLNSSHVLI
;
A
#
# COMPACT_ATOMS: atom_id res chain seq x y z
N PHE A 1 4.45 3.57 6.25
CA PHE A 1 5.81 3.49 5.73
C PHE A 1 6.24 2.04 5.56
N PHE A 2 7.06 1.74 4.54
CA PHE A 2 7.43 0.37 4.20
C PHE A 2 8.94 0.22 4.10
N ALA A 3 9.44 -0.96 4.46
CA ALA A 3 10.83 -1.34 4.26
C ALA A 3 10.95 -2.83 3.94
N LEU A 4 11.96 -3.22 3.17
CA LEU A 4 12.47 -4.58 3.15
C LEU A 4 13.53 -4.72 4.25
N VAL A 5 13.44 -5.79 5.02
CA VAL A 5 14.30 -6.01 6.19
C VAL A 5 14.91 -7.39 6.13
N ASN A 6 16.19 -7.50 6.43
CA ASN A 6 16.89 -8.76 6.73
C ASN A 6 17.80 -8.55 7.93
N GLY A 7 17.40 -9.08 9.08
CA GLY A 7 18.10 -8.83 10.33
C GLY A 7 18.09 -7.35 10.68
N ASP A 8 19.26 -6.75 10.84
CA ASP A 8 19.45 -5.33 11.12
C ASP A 8 19.60 -4.47 9.85
N THR A 9 19.63 -5.10 8.67
CA THR A 9 19.71 -4.40 7.39
C THR A 9 18.33 -4.00 6.92
N VAL A 10 18.15 -2.72 6.65
CA VAL A 10 16.90 -2.09 6.23
C VAL A 10 17.08 -1.42 4.88
N LEU A 11 16.23 -1.76 3.91
CA LEU A 11 16.08 -1.06 2.64
C LEU A 11 14.71 -0.35 2.63
N PRO A 12 14.66 0.98 2.83
CA PRO A 12 13.41 1.72 2.80
C PRO A 12 12.74 1.66 1.43
N LEU A 13 11.42 1.58 1.44
CA LEU A 13 10.57 1.81 0.28
C LEU A 13 9.93 3.20 0.39
N VAL A 14 9.17 3.60 -0.63
CA VAL A 14 8.43 4.87 -0.56
C VAL A 14 7.22 4.74 0.38
N GLY A 15 6.82 5.85 0.98
CA GLY A 15 5.62 5.90 1.81
C GLY A 15 4.34 6.07 1.01
N ALA A 16 3.22 5.72 1.64
CA ALA A 16 1.87 5.97 1.15
C ALA A 16 0.99 6.46 2.30
N GLN A 17 -0.05 7.20 1.97
CA GLN A 17 -1.11 7.54 2.92
C GLN A 17 -2.37 6.77 2.54
N ASP A 18 -2.97 6.10 3.52
CA ASP A 18 -4.23 5.37 3.37
C ASP A 18 -5.39 6.13 4.03
N HIS A 19 -6.61 5.77 3.64
CA HIS A 19 -7.86 6.29 4.19
C HIS A 19 -8.68 5.11 4.71
N LYS A 20 -8.83 5.01 6.04
CA LYS A 20 -9.47 3.86 6.69
C LYS A 20 -10.96 4.06 6.94
N ALA A 21 -11.41 5.29 7.13
CA ALA A 21 -12.83 5.57 7.36
C ALA A 21 -13.67 5.32 6.11
N VAL A 22 -14.86 4.73 6.29
CA VAL A 22 -15.74 4.35 5.17
C VAL A 22 -16.43 5.54 4.51
N GLY A 23 -16.64 6.62 5.26
CA GLY A 23 -17.42 7.78 4.82
C GLY A 23 -16.56 8.93 4.31
N GLU A 24 -17.20 9.80 3.53
CA GLU A 24 -16.60 11.05 3.05
C GLU A 24 -16.19 11.95 4.23
N GLY A 25 -15.05 12.64 4.09
CA GLY A 25 -14.52 13.50 5.14
C GLY A 25 -13.88 12.75 6.31
N ASP A 26 -13.42 11.54 6.08
CA ASP A 26 -12.73 10.67 7.07
C ASP A 26 -13.60 10.37 8.30
N ILE A 27 -14.89 10.10 8.08
CA ILE A 27 -15.87 9.79 9.11
C ILE A 27 -16.43 8.36 8.98
N GLY A 28 -17.04 7.89 10.07
CA GLY A 28 -17.64 6.54 10.12
C GLY A 28 -16.67 5.47 10.61
N PRO A 29 -17.06 4.18 10.52
CA PRO A 29 -16.23 3.09 11.00
C PRO A 29 -14.97 2.91 10.14
N ASN A 30 -13.89 2.47 10.79
CA ASN A 30 -12.67 2.08 10.11
C ASN A 30 -12.88 0.79 9.32
N THR A 31 -12.17 0.71 8.20
CA THR A 31 -12.19 -0.42 7.27
C THR A 31 -10.78 -1.01 7.12
N GLY A 32 -10.60 -1.94 6.21
CA GLY A 32 -9.28 -2.38 5.79
C GLY A 32 -8.55 -1.43 4.82
N GLY A 33 -9.07 -0.22 4.61
CA GLY A 33 -8.57 0.79 3.66
C GLY A 33 -9.51 0.99 2.49
N MET A 34 -9.93 2.24 2.29
CA MET A 34 -10.85 2.65 1.20
C MET A 34 -10.13 3.33 0.04
N GLY A 35 -8.85 3.61 0.21
CA GLY A 35 -8.00 4.19 -0.79
C GLY A 35 -6.64 4.55 -0.23
N SER A 36 -5.71 4.82 -1.13
CA SER A 36 -4.37 5.26 -0.77
C SER A 36 -3.75 6.08 -1.89
N TYR A 37 -2.73 6.83 -1.57
CA TYR A 37 -1.92 7.52 -2.56
C TYR A 37 -0.44 7.58 -2.15
N SER A 38 0.44 7.68 -3.13
CA SER A 38 1.89 7.79 -2.97
C SER A 38 2.44 8.71 -4.07
N PRO A 39 3.37 9.65 -3.77
CA PRO A 39 3.91 9.94 -2.44
C PRO A 39 2.86 10.59 -1.54
N ALA A 40 3.03 10.44 -0.22
CA ALA A 40 2.20 11.11 0.77
C ALA A 40 2.74 12.54 1.03
N PRO A 41 1.99 13.62 0.78
CA PRO A 41 2.50 14.99 0.95
C PRO A 41 2.93 15.31 2.39
N VAL A 42 2.34 14.64 3.38
CA VAL A 42 2.71 14.78 4.79
C VAL A 42 4.09 14.19 5.09
N LEU A 43 4.56 13.24 4.28
CA LEU A 43 5.83 12.57 4.48
C LEU A 43 6.96 13.36 3.79
N THR A 44 7.55 14.30 4.52
CA THR A 44 8.75 15.02 4.08
C THR A 44 9.99 14.13 4.22
N GLU A 45 11.08 14.45 3.52
CA GLU A 45 12.37 13.75 3.64
C GLU A 45 12.85 13.67 5.09
N HIS A 46 12.66 14.75 5.87
CA HIS A 46 13.00 14.77 7.29
C HIS A 46 12.16 13.79 8.11
N LEU A 47 10.84 13.71 7.87
CA LEU A 47 9.97 12.75 8.56
C LEU A 47 10.26 11.32 8.13
N GLU A 48 10.57 11.10 6.86
CA GLU A 48 10.99 9.80 6.36
C GLU A 48 12.24 9.30 7.08
N GLN A 49 13.27 10.16 7.17
CA GLN A 49 14.50 9.84 7.91
C GLN A 49 14.22 9.52 9.38
N ARG A 50 13.39 10.30 10.06
CA ARG A 50 12.98 10.04 11.43
C ARG A 50 12.26 8.70 11.58
N ILE A 51 11.35 8.35 10.67
CA ILE A 51 10.66 7.05 10.71
C ILE A 51 11.65 5.90 10.57
N ILE A 52 12.63 6.04 9.68
CA ILE A 52 13.69 5.03 9.51
C ILE A 52 14.51 4.89 10.79
N GLU A 53 15.02 6.00 11.34
CA GLU A 53 15.95 6.01 12.46
C GLU A 53 15.28 5.74 13.81
N GLU A 54 14.07 6.26 14.03
CA GLU A 54 13.37 6.19 15.32
C GLU A 54 12.45 4.97 15.43
N ILE A 55 12.02 4.37 14.29
CA ILE A 55 11.01 3.30 14.27
C ILE A 55 11.56 2.03 13.60
N ILE A 56 11.89 2.09 12.29
CA ILE A 56 12.17 0.88 11.50
C ILE A 56 13.46 0.20 11.95
N VAL A 57 14.55 0.95 12.02
CA VAL A 57 15.87 0.42 12.43
C VAL A 57 15.86 -0.09 13.86
N PRO A 58 15.30 0.62 14.85
CA PRO A 58 15.21 0.09 16.21
C PRO A 58 14.42 -1.20 16.31
N VAL A 59 13.29 -1.33 15.60
CA VAL A 59 12.49 -2.57 15.61
C VAL A 59 13.26 -3.72 14.97
N ALA A 60 13.90 -3.49 13.82
CA ALA A 60 14.71 -4.52 13.17
C ALA A 60 15.84 -5.03 14.07
N ARG A 61 16.55 -4.14 14.74
CA ARG A 61 17.62 -4.48 15.71
C ARG A 61 17.09 -5.22 16.93
N ALA A 62 16.01 -4.75 17.54
CA ALA A 62 15.40 -5.40 18.68
C ALA A 62 15.01 -6.85 18.38
N MET A 63 14.44 -7.11 17.19
CA MET A 63 14.13 -8.47 16.75
C MET A 63 15.37 -9.36 16.66
N VAL A 64 16.50 -8.83 16.20
CA VAL A 64 17.79 -9.58 16.20
C VAL A 64 18.28 -9.84 17.61
N GLU A 65 18.26 -8.84 18.49
CA GLU A 65 18.70 -8.95 19.89
C GLU A 65 17.88 -9.94 20.69
N GLU A 66 16.56 -10.05 20.39
CA GLU A 66 15.65 -11.03 21.00
C GLU A 66 15.77 -12.43 20.38
N GLY A 67 16.65 -12.63 19.39
CA GLY A 67 16.88 -13.92 18.73
C GLY A 67 15.84 -14.29 17.65
N HIS A 68 15.02 -13.32 17.25
CA HIS A 68 13.96 -13.47 16.26
C HIS A 68 14.24 -12.61 15.00
N SER A 69 15.39 -12.80 14.37
CA SER A 69 15.81 -12.05 13.19
C SER A 69 14.71 -12.01 12.11
N TYR A 70 14.19 -10.84 11.83
CA TYR A 70 13.10 -10.63 10.88
C TYR A 70 13.64 -10.59 9.44
N LYS A 71 12.91 -11.22 8.51
CA LYS A 71 13.19 -11.17 7.06
C LYS A 71 11.88 -10.98 6.30
N GLY A 72 11.77 -9.90 5.54
CA GLY A 72 10.58 -9.64 4.72
C GLY A 72 10.20 -8.17 4.65
N VAL A 73 8.93 -7.94 4.31
CA VAL A 73 8.32 -6.62 4.25
C VAL A 73 7.88 -6.19 5.64
N LEU A 74 8.45 -5.12 6.15
CA LEU A 74 7.99 -4.45 7.38
C LEU A 74 7.16 -3.23 6.99
N TYR A 75 5.89 -3.22 7.37
CA TYR A 75 4.99 -2.08 7.22
C TYR A 75 4.71 -1.47 8.58
N ALA A 76 5.15 -0.23 8.79
CA ALA A 76 4.81 0.57 9.95
C ALA A 76 3.64 1.50 9.62
N GLY A 77 2.49 1.29 10.27
CA GLY A 77 1.40 2.24 10.33
C GLY A 77 1.77 3.37 11.28
N VAL A 78 1.91 4.58 10.73
CA VAL A 78 2.43 5.73 11.48
C VAL A 78 1.44 6.87 11.42
N MET A 79 1.13 7.47 12.55
CA MET A 79 0.41 8.73 12.68
C MET A 79 1.40 9.88 12.79
N ILE A 80 1.23 10.90 11.96
CA ILE A 80 2.04 12.12 12.00
C ILE A 80 1.27 13.18 12.78
N GLY A 81 1.78 13.58 13.91
CA GLY A 81 1.25 14.65 14.75
C GLY A 81 2.29 15.74 15.01
N ASP A 82 1.95 16.72 15.85
CA ASP A 82 2.82 17.85 16.20
C ASP A 82 4.15 17.43 16.83
N GLU A 83 4.16 16.30 17.54
CA GLU A 83 5.37 15.73 18.16
C GLU A 83 6.19 14.85 17.21
N GLY A 84 5.70 14.65 15.97
CA GLY A 84 6.33 13.81 14.96
C GLY A 84 5.65 12.45 14.76
N PRO A 85 6.38 11.46 14.23
CA PRO A 85 5.80 10.16 13.88
C PRO A 85 5.55 9.29 15.13
N LYS A 86 4.36 8.72 15.24
CA LYS A 86 3.98 7.75 16.28
C LYS A 86 3.47 6.47 15.65
N VAL A 87 4.00 5.34 16.10
CA VAL A 87 3.58 4.02 15.59
C VAL A 87 2.18 3.69 16.09
N LEU A 88 1.33 3.23 15.19
CA LEU A 88 0.03 2.66 15.49
C LEU A 88 0.09 1.13 15.51
N GLU A 89 0.70 0.56 14.46
CA GLU A 89 0.80 -0.89 14.30
C GLU A 89 1.96 -1.26 13.37
N PHE A 90 2.38 -2.51 13.43
CA PHE A 90 3.24 -3.13 12.41
C PHE A 90 2.50 -4.24 11.68
N ASN A 91 2.77 -4.35 10.38
CA ASN A 91 2.32 -5.43 9.54
C ASN A 91 3.52 -6.10 8.87
N VAL A 92 3.47 -7.41 8.71
CA VAL A 92 4.56 -8.24 8.15
C VAL A 92 4.29 -8.61 6.68
N ARG A 93 3.69 -7.70 5.95
CA ARG A 93 3.26 -7.83 4.56
C ARG A 93 3.17 -6.47 3.89
N PHE A 94 3.03 -6.47 2.58
CA PHE A 94 2.58 -5.25 1.89
C PHE A 94 1.19 -4.84 2.36
N GLY A 95 0.92 -3.54 2.30
CA GLY A 95 -0.38 -2.97 2.60
C GLY A 95 -1.40 -3.22 1.49
N ASP A 96 -2.65 -3.06 1.83
CA ASP A 96 -3.79 -3.15 0.96
C ASP A 96 -4.83 -2.09 1.38
N PRO A 97 -4.92 -0.93 0.67
CA PRO A 97 -4.60 -0.70 -0.75
C PRO A 97 -3.23 -0.06 -1.06
N GLU A 98 -2.28 0.01 -0.15
CA GLU A 98 -1.02 0.72 -0.34
C GLU A 98 -0.13 0.08 -1.42
N CYS A 99 -0.10 -1.26 -1.51
CA CYS A 99 0.68 -1.98 -2.52
C CYS A 99 0.32 -1.52 -3.94
N GLN A 100 -0.96 -1.21 -4.18
CA GLN A 100 -1.50 -0.78 -5.47
C GLN A 100 -1.09 0.64 -5.86
N VAL A 101 -0.50 1.41 -4.97
CA VAL A 101 0.09 2.73 -5.28
C VAL A 101 1.62 2.72 -5.20
N LEU A 102 2.21 1.78 -4.48
CA LEU A 102 3.66 1.62 -4.41
C LEU A 102 4.20 0.97 -5.67
N LEU A 103 3.71 -0.24 -6.01
CA LEU A 103 4.28 -1.03 -7.10
C LEU A 103 4.16 -0.38 -8.48
N PRO A 104 3.09 0.33 -8.85
CA PRO A 104 3.05 1.08 -10.10
C PRO A 104 4.09 2.19 -10.22
N ARG A 105 4.65 2.65 -9.10
CA ARG A 105 5.74 3.64 -9.06
C ARG A 105 7.12 3.00 -9.08
N LEU A 106 7.23 1.71 -8.82
CA LEU A 106 8.52 1.03 -8.80
C LEU A 106 9.05 0.83 -10.22
N MET A 107 10.25 1.36 -10.50
CA MET A 107 10.94 1.19 -11.79
C MET A 107 11.85 -0.04 -11.80
N SER A 108 12.38 -0.40 -10.63
CA SER A 108 13.23 -1.59 -10.48
C SER A 108 12.39 -2.85 -10.46
N ASP A 109 12.94 -3.98 -10.89
CA ASP A 109 12.30 -5.28 -10.70
C ASP A 109 12.24 -5.61 -9.19
N LEU A 110 11.05 -5.93 -8.69
CA LEU A 110 10.83 -6.26 -7.29
C LEU A 110 11.41 -7.62 -6.91
N LEU A 111 11.37 -8.59 -7.82
CA LEU A 111 11.76 -9.97 -7.51
C LEU A 111 13.22 -10.11 -7.04
N PRO A 112 14.22 -9.48 -7.69
CA PRO A 112 15.58 -9.48 -7.19
C PRO A 112 15.71 -8.89 -5.78
N ALA A 113 14.97 -7.82 -5.45
CA ALA A 113 14.97 -7.23 -4.12
C ALA A 113 14.39 -8.19 -3.05
N LEU A 114 13.33 -8.92 -3.38
CA LEU A 114 12.77 -9.94 -2.48
C LEU A 114 13.73 -11.13 -2.29
N ILE A 115 14.46 -11.54 -3.34
CA ILE A 115 15.50 -12.57 -3.24
C ILE A 115 16.63 -12.06 -2.34
N ALA A 116 17.11 -10.84 -2.55
CA ALA A 116 18.14 -10.21 -1.72
C ALA A 116 17.70 -10.08 -0.24
N THR A 117 16.41 -9.82 0.00
CA THR A 117 15.83 -9.81 1.35
C THR A 117 15.98 -11.17 2.01
N ARG A 118 15.70 -12.26 1.30
CA ARG A 118 15.86 -13.62 1.82
C ARG A 118 17.33 -13.96 2.08
N ASP A 119 18.22 -13.62 1.15
CA ASP A 119 19.60 -14.09 1.11
C ASP A 119 20.57 -13.21 1.90
N GLY A 120 20.15 -12.04 2.39
CA GLY A 120 20.97 -11.13 3.21
C GLY A 120 21.78 -10.12 2.38
N GLU A 121 21.39 -9.89 1.15
CA GLU A 121 22.13 -9.02 0.18
C GLU A 121 21.50 -7.62 0.05
N LEU A 122 20.61 -7.22 0.96
CA LEU A 122 19.90 -5.93 0.89
C LEU A 122 20.83 -4.72 0.97
N ALA A 123 21.98 -4.82 1.63
CA ALA A 123 22.93 -3.71 1.78
C ALA A 123 23.47 -3.19 0.44
N HIS A 124 23.40 -3.99 -0.62
CA HIS A 124 23.88 -3.67 -1.95
C HIS A 124 22.75 -3.36 -2.94
N PHE A 125 21.51 -3.27 -2.44
CA PHE A 125 20.34 -3.03 -3.27
C PHE A 125 19.94 -1.56 -3.26
N ASP A 126 19.56 -1.06 -4.43
CA ASP A 126 18.90 0.24 -4.61
C ASP A 126 17.65 0.07 -5.44
N LEU A 127 16.58 0.77 -5.05
CA LEU A 127 15.30 0.75 -5.73
C LEU A 127 14.98 2.12 -6.31
N ARG A 128 14.71 2.14 -7.61
CA ARG A 128 14.36 3.37 -8.32
C ARG A 128 12.84 3.51 -8.42
N TRP A 129 12.39 4.74 -8.21
CA TRP A 129 10.97 5.08 -8.16
C TRP A 129 10.62 6.16 -9.17
N LEU A 130 9.45 6.03 -9.78
CA LEU A 130 8.88 7.10 -10.61
C LEU A 130 8.53 8.30 -9.74
N PRO A 131 8.82 9.53 -10.21
CA PRO A 131 8.43 10.75 -9.49
C PRO A 131 6.91 11.01 -9.54
N SER A 132 6.22 10.40 -10.50
CA SER A 132 4.76 10.54 -10.63
C SER A 132 4.02 9.97 -9.44
N ALA A 133 2.91 10.61 -9.06
CA ALA A 133 2.02 10.10 -8.02
C ALA A 133 1.17 8.94 -8.53
N ALA A 134 0.75 8.08 -7.61
CA ALA A 134 -0.25 7.05 -7.84
C ALA A 134 -1.37 7.16 -6.80
N LEU A 135 -2.60 7.00 -7.24
CA LEU A 135 -3.81 7.03 -6.41
C LEU A 135 -4.59 5.72 -6.61
N CYS A 136 -5.01 5.10 -5.53
CA CYS A 136 -5.89 3.94 -5.54
C CYS A 136 -7.22 4.26 -4.84
N VAL A 137 -8.32 3.93 -5.48
CA VAL A 137 -9.68 4.01 -4.91
C VAL A 137 -10.26 2.62 -4.80
N VAL A 138 -10.72 2.24 -3.61
CA VAL A 138 -11.33 0.94 -3.34
C VAL A 138 -12.82 1.02 -3.61
N MET A 139 -13.32 0.16 -4.48
CA MET A 139 -14.74 -0.05 -4.71
C MET A 139 -15.23 -1.15 -3.78
N ALA A 140 -16.22 -0.84 -2.96
CA ALA A 140 -16.79 -1.76 -1.99
C ALA A 140 -18.20 -2.20 -2.39
N ALA A 141 -18.57 -3.42 -1.97
CA ALA A 141 -19.93 -3.91 -2.07
C ALA A 141 -20.86 -3.10 -1.15
N LYS A 142 -22.12 -2.91 -1.58
CA LYS A 142 -23.11 -2.16 -0.81
C LYS A 142 -23.30 -2.76 0.57
N GLY A 143 -23.17 -1.92 1.60
CA GLY A 143 -23.26 -2.30 3.02
C GLY A 143 -21.92 -2.46 3.72
N TYR A 144 -20.80 -2.56 2.99
CA TYR A 144 -19.47 -2.67 3.60
C TYR A 144 -19.14 -1.42 4.48
N PRO A 145 -18.52 -1.54 5.68
CA PRO A 145 -17.90 -2.73 6.28
C PRO A 145 -18.85 -3.62 7.11
N GLY A 146 -20.15 -3.27 7.20
CA GLY A 146 -21.15 -4.12 7.83
C GLY A 146 -21.57 -5.31 6.96
N ASP A 147 -22.81 -5.76 7.09
CA ASP A 147 -23.36 -6.79 6.21
C ASP A 147 -23.46 -6.27 4.78
N TYR A 148 -22.86 -6.96 3.85
CA TYR A 148 -22.77 -6.55 2.44
C TYR A 148 -23.30 -7.60 1.48
N GLU A 149 -23.85 -7.11 0.36
CA GLU A 149 -24.38 -7.94 -0.71
C GLU A 149 -23.24 -8.54 -1.56
N LYS A 150 -23.41 -9.82 -1.96
CA LYS A 150 -22.53 -10.52 -2.88
C LYS A 150 -23.27 -10.83 -4.19
N GLY A 151 -22.52 -11.07 -5.27
CA GLY A 151 -23.08 -11.43 -6.58
C GLY A 151 -23.50 -10.24 -7.44
N SER A 152 -23.25 -9.00 -7.00
CA SER A 152 -23.49 -7.83 -7.85
C SER A 152 -22.47 -7.76 -8.99
N GLU A 153 -22.94 -7.56 -10.24
CA GLU A 153 -22.08 -7.43 -11.42
C GLU A 153 -21.25 -6.15 -11.36
N ILE A 154 -19.93 -6.26 -11.58
CA ILE A 154 -19.01 -5.13 -11.74
C ILE A 154 -18.99 -4.75 -13.22
N LYS A 155 -19.49 -3.57 -13.52
CA LYS A 155 -19.64 -3.08 -14.90
C LYS A 155 -18.55 -2.09 -15.27
N GLY A 156 -18.27 -2.02 -16.58
CA GLY A 156 -17.37 -0.99 -17.13
C GLY A 156 -15.89 -1.32 -17.06
N LEU A 157 -15.49 -2.52 -16.66
CA LEU A 157 -14.08 -2.94 -16.62
C LEU A 157 -13.43 -2.80 -18.01
N GLN A 158 -14.13 -3.18 -19.08
CA GLN A 158 -13.64 -3.07 -20.46
C GLN A 158 -13.28 -1.64 -20.89
N LYS A 159 -13.86 -0.62 -20.24
CA LYS A 159 -13.53 0.78 -20.54
C LYS A 159 -12.15 1.17 -20.00
N LEU A 160 -11.59 0.37 -19.10
CA LEU A 160 -10.26 0.61 -18.53
C LEU A 160 -9.16 0.14 -19.47
N ASP A 161 -9.46 -0.79 -20.39
CA ASP A 161 -8.50 -1.32 -21.38
C ASP A 161 -8.01 -0.22 -22.34
N ASP A 162 -8.81 0.83 -22.54
CA ASP A 162 -8.50 2.00 -23.38
C ASP A 162 -7.81 3.14 -22.59
N MET A 163 -7.48 2.93 -21.30
CA MET A 163 -6.92 3.95 -20.41
C MET A 163 -5.50 3.57 -19.98
N ASP A 164 -4.48 4.19 -20.58
CA ASP A 164 -3.07 3.86 -20.38
C ASP A 164 -2.58 4.01 -18.91
N ASP A 165 -3.20 4.92 -18.15
CA ASP A 165 -2.77 5.24 -16.78
C ASP A 165 -3.67 4.64 -15.68
N VAL A 166 -4.54 3.70 -16.03
CA VAL A 166 -5.50 3.10 -15.08
C VAL A 166 -5.35 1.59 -15.06
N ILE A 167 -5.25 1.03 -13.84
CA ILE A 167 -5.18 -0.41 -13.61
C ILE A 167 -6.32 -0.81 -12.68
N ALA A 168 -7.09 -1.85 -13.06
CA ALA A 168 -8.03 -2.49 -12.17
C ALA A 168 -7.35 -3.66 -11.45
N PHE A 169 -7.38 -3.66 -10.12
CA PHE A 169 -6.90 -4.76 -9.29
C PHE A 169 -8.10 -5.49 -8.68
N HIS A 170 -8.28 -6.72 -9.05
CA HIS A 170 -9.32 -7.58 -8.49
C HIS A 170 -8.98 -8.01 -7.06
N ALA A 171 -9.95 -7.89 -6.14
CA ALA A 171 -9.85 -8.32 -4.76
C ALA A 171 -10.94 -9.34 -4.42
N GLY A 172 -12.00 -8.91 -3.77
CA GLY A 172 -13.15 -9.75 -3.47
C GLY A 172 -14.08 -9.91 -4.68
N THR A 173 -13.57 -10.38 -5.81
CA THR A 173 -14.32 -10.62 -7.04
C THR A 173 -14.28 -12.08 -7.46
N ARG A 174 -15.22 -12.49 -8.30
CA ARG A 174 -15.28 -13.81 -8.92
C ARG A 174 -15.79 -13.68 -10.36
N LEU A 175 -15.25 -14.50 -11.25
CA LEU A 175 -15.79 -14.66 -12.59
C LEU A 175 -16.90 -15.71 -12.56
N GLU A 176 -18.11 -15.34 -13.01
CA GLU A 176 -19.28 -16.22 -13.05
C GLU A 176 -20.04 -15.95 -14.36
N GLU A 177 -20.24 -16.98 -15.17
CA GLU A 177 -20.90 -16.89 -16.49
C GLU A 177 -20.38 -15.76 -17.39
N GLY A 178 -19.06 -15.53 -17.39
CA GLY A 178 -18.41 -14.49 -18.18
C GLY A 178 -18.54 -13.07 -17.60
N LYS A 179 -19.13 -12.92 -16.41
CA LYS A 179 -19.27 -11.65 -15.70
C LYS A 179 -18.40 -11.62 -14.46
N VAL A 180 -17.79 -10.48 -14.17
CA VAL A 180 -17.11 -10.24 -12.91
C VAL A 180 -18.13 -9.76 -11.88
N ILE A 181 -18.23 -10.47 -10.77
CA ILE A 181 -19.19 -10.19 -9.72
C ILE A 181 -18.48 -9.98 -8.38
N THR A 182 -19.16 -9.29 -7.43
CA THR A 182 -18.68 -9.13 -6.06
C THR A 182 -18.75 -10.46 -5.30
N ALA A 183 -17.66 -10.85 -4.65
CA ALA A 183 -17.55 -12.04 -3.80
C ALA A 183 -17.08 -11.71 -2.38
N GLY A 184 -16.57 -10.48 -2.17
CA GLY A 184 -16.11 -9.94 -0.89
C GLY A 184 -16.56 -8.50 -0.67
N GLY A 185 -16.30 -7.96 0.52
CA GLY A 185 -16.70 -6.60 0.90
C GLY A 185 -15.98 -5.52 0.10
N ARG A 186 -14.64 -5.60 0.01
CA ARG A 186 -13.86 -4.80 -0.94
C ARG A 186 -13.79 -5.58 -2.25
N ALA A 187 -14.51 -5.10 -3.25
CA ALA A 187 -14.73 -5.84 -4.47
C ALA A 187 -13.60 -5.65 -5.47
N ASP A 188 -13.29 -4.41 -5.82
CA ASP A 188 -12.33 -4.05 -6.84
C ASP A 188 -11.55 -2.81 -6.41
N ARG A 189 -10.39 -2.56 -7.02
CA ARG A 189 -9.55 -1.40 -6.78
C ARG A 189 -9.10 -0.82 -8.09
N LYS A 190 -9.32 0.47 -8.23
CA LYS A 190 -8.86 1.23 -9.36
C LYS A 190 -7.65 2.05 -8.93
N SER A 191 -6.48 1.75 -9.48
CA SER A 191 -5.29 2.56 -9.32
C SER A 191 -5.03 3.34 -10.60
N THR A 192 -4.64 4.58 -10.46
CA THR A 192 -4.19 5.43 -11.55
C THR A 192 -2.84 6.03 -11.21
N ARG A 193 -1.94 6.09 -12.19
CA ARG A 193 -0.72 6.86 -12.11
C ARG A 193 -1.01 8.25 -12.64
N LEU A 194 -0.90 9.24 -11.78
CA LEU A 194 -1.13 10.64 -12.14
C LEU A 194 0.12 11.19 -12.84
N ASN A 195 0.12 11.20 -14.16
CA ASN A 195 0.93 12.16 -14.89
C ASN A 195 0.25 13.52 -14.74
N SER A 196 0.97 14.54 -14.40
CA SER A 196 0.68 15.90 -13.93
C SER A 196 -0.57 16.67 -14.46
N SER A 197 -1.56 16.02 -15.06
CA SER A 197 -2.66 16.69 -15.74
C SER A 197 -4.06 16.11 -15.55
N HIS A 198 -4.27 15.04 -14.79
CA HIS A 198 -5.61 14.45 -14.67
C HIS A 198 -6.02 14.24 -13.22
N VAL A 199 -6.86 15.13 -12.73
CA VAL A 199 -7.68 14.93 -11.52
C VAL A 199 -8.86 14.06 -11.93
N LEU A 200 -8.98 12.87 -11.39
CA LEU A 200 -10.21 12.08 -11.48
C LEU A 200 -11.10 12.44 -10.28
N ILE A 201 -12.25 12.99 -10.59
CA ILE A 201 -13.37 13.21 -9.68
C ILE A 201 -14.11 11.88 -9.50
#